data_0a3cbaf34c5bd0e5a26225df4ebb9aa7
#
_entry.id   0a3cbaf34c5bd0e5a26225df4ebb9aa7
#
_cell.length_a   1.000
_cell.length_b   1.000
_cell.length_c   1.000
_cell.angle_alpha   90.00
_cell.angle_beta   90.00
_cell.angle_gamma   90.00
#
_symmetry.space_group_name_H-M   'P 1'
#
loop_
_entity.id
_entity.type
_entity.pdbx_description
1 polymer ?
#
loop_
_entity_poly.entity_id
_entity_poly.type
_entity_poly.pdbx_seq_one_letter_code
_entity_poly.pdbx_strand_id
1 'polypeptide(L)'
;MQHPTLRLICLVMALVGLHNASVYPYQSLIAIERIGMSEQAYALMLVLASAAAVTASVLFGVISDQRGHRRRIAVVTCLCSTTGIAMILLSPGPLTFWIGQGILLPMAWSIYGQLFTLARLAGPDLASPDLASPDEGPARDAILGAIRSMLSIGFLAMLMFWTFAFASGASEMSVYLSGGLASLAMSLAVLSGWPKDGQTVWADTRSGRSLGQSFRDIAHRHILSRLVFIGALAVSGSVFFVLVSLIFEASPLRGPGDVALYIGLVAGWEVPFMLILPRFTHRMKRSGAMAIAALFHAAHLALLPVLCDTALVWALPVLAGGGGAVILMLPIAYYQDLVAGRPGTAAALLALQKLVVDVLTAVVFAVGTAFGGFQSVALIGALVALAGALCLYLADHYHWFPART
;
A
#
# COMPACT_ATOMS: atom_id res chain seq x y z
N MET A 1 -14.87 5.35 17.93
CA MET A 1 -13.42 5.07 18.17
C MET A 1 -13.07 5.19 19.66
N GLN A 2 -13.58 4.30 20.52
CA GLN A 2 -13.30 4.39 21.96
C GLN A 2 -12.15 3.48 22.40
N HIS A 3 -11.84 2.41 21.66
CA HIS A 3 -10.82 1.44 22.04
C HIS A 3 -9.39 1.98 21.82
N PRO A 4 -8.49 1.90 22.81
CA PRO A 4 -7.14 2.49 22.75
C PRO A 4 -6.28 1.88 21.62
N THR A 5 -6.40 0.58 21.38
CA THR A 5 -5.66 -0.10 20.30
C THR A 5 -6.08 0.41 18.91
N LEU A 6 -7.38 0.65 18.68
CA LEU A 6 -7.85 1.19 17.40
C LEU A 6 -7.37 2.63 17.19
N ARG A 7 -7.37 3.46 18.26
CA ARG A 7 -6.81 4.82 18.20
C ARG A 7 -5.34 4.81 17.82
N LEU A 8 -4.56 3.90 18.42
CA LEU A 8 -3.14 3.73 18.09
C LEU A 8 -2.98 3.35 16.61
N ILE A 9 -3.71 2.35 16.14
CA ILE A 9 -3.60 1.86 14.75
C ILE A 9 -3.94 3.01 13.78
N CYS A 10 -5.04 3.72 14.01
CA CYS A 10 -5.47 4.84 13.17
C CYS A 10 -4.44 5.99 13.19
N LEU A 11 -3.91 6.33 14.36
CA LEU A 11 -2.87 7.36 14.49
C LEU A 11 -1.61 6.98 13.71
N VAL A 12 -1.11 5.76 13.90
CA VAL A 12 0.12 5.30 13.21
C VAL A 12 -0.12 5.23 11.71
N MET A 13 -1.31 4.78 11.24
CA MET A 13 -1.64 4.79 9.81
C MET A 13 -1.70 6.19 9.22
N ALA A 14 -2.26 7.17 9.94
CA ALA A 14 -2.24 8.56 9.50
C ALA A 14 -0.80 9.10 9.41
N LEU A 15 0.04 8.80 10.40
CA LEU A 15 1.46 9.18 10.39
C LEU A 15 2.24 8.51 9.26
N VAL A 16 1.92 7.24 8.92
CA VAL A 16 2.46 6.58 7.72
C VAL A 16 2.05 7.33 6.46
N GLY A 17 0.80 7.79 6.38
CA GLY A 17 0.32 8.61 5.27
C GLY A 17 1.09 9.93 5.13
N LEU A 18 1.25 10.67 6.23
CA LEU A 18 2.04 11.91 6.29
C LEU A 18 3.49 11.68 5.85
N HIS A 19 4.13 10.63 6.38
CA HIS A 19 5.50 10.26 6.03
C HIS A 19 5.64 9.96 4.53
N ASN A 20 4.76 9.12 4.00
CA ASN A 20 4.81 8.70 2.61
C ASN A 20 4.62 9.87 1.63
N ALA A 21 3.65 10.75 1.91
CA ALA A 21 3.40 11.94 1.09
C ALA A 21 4.54 12.96 1.15
N SER A 22 5.30 12.99 2.24
CA SER A 22 6.48 13.85 2.35
C SER A 22 7.64 13.29 1.54
N VAL A 23 7.94 12.00 1.66
CA VAL A 23 9.22 11.45 1.19
C VAL A 23 9.16 10.96 -0.25
N TYR A 24 8.14 10.14 -0.59
CA TYR A 24 8.16 9.39 -1.86
C TYR A 24 7.94 10.24 -3.11
N PRO A 25 7.05 11.26 -3.14
CA PRO A 25 6.86 12.09 -4.34
C PRO A 25 8.11 12.85 -4.78
N TYR A 26 9.00 13.17 -3.84
CA TYR A 26 10.17 14.01 -4.05
C TYR A 26 11.49 13.24 -4.04
N GLN A 27 11.42 11.93 -3.86
CA GLN A 27 12.59 11.05 -3.70
C GLN A 27 13.54 11.11 -4.90
N SER A 28 13.03 11.04 -6.12
CA SER A 28 13.83 11.09 -7.35
C SER A 28 14.49 12.45 -7.54
N LEU A 29 13.74 13.52 -7.35
CA LEU A 29 14.21 14.88 -7.44
C LEU A 29 15.39 15.10 -6.47
N ILE A 30 15.23 14.74 -5.22
CA ILE A 30 16.26 14.92 -4.19
C ILE A 30 17.47 14.02 -4.46
N ALA A 31 17.27 12.77 -4.89
CA ALA A 31 18.36 11.86 -5.21
C ALA A 31 19.26 12.41 -6.32
N ILE A 32 18.67 12.90 -7.39
CA ILE A 32 19.38 13.33 -8.60
C ILE A 32 19.90 14.78 -8.43
N GLU A 33 19.02 15.73 -8.13
CA GLU A 33 19.34 17.16 -8.14
C GLU A 33 20.06 17.63 -6.88
N ARG A 34 19.79 17.04 -5.71
CA ARG A 34 20.35 17.52 -4.42
C ARG A 34 21.47 16.63 -3.90
N ILE A 35 21.37 15.31 -4.08
CA ILE A 35 22.38 14.35 -3.63
C ILE A 35 23.43 14.08 -4.72
N GLY A 36 23.11 14.38 -5.99
CA GLY A 36 23.99 14.18 -7.13
C GLY A 36 24.16 12.71 -7.55
N MET A 37 23.14 11.88 -7.34
CA MET A 37 23.12 10.51 -7.83
C MET A 37 22.86 10.50 -9.33
N SER A 38 23.54 9.61 -10.07
CA SER A 38 23.16 9.36 -11.47
C SER A 38 21.81 8.63 -11.55
N GLU A 39 21.11 8.81 -12.69
CA GLU A 39 19.84 8.12 -12.94
C GLU A 39 19.95 6.59 -12.81
N GLN A 40 21.09 6.03 -13.29
CA GLN A 40 21.36 4.60 -13.18
C GLN A 40 21.56 4.16 -11.73
N ALA A 41 22.27 4.95 -10.93
CA ALA A 41 22.47 4.68 -9.50
C ALA A 41 21.12 4.76 -8.75
N TYR A 42 20.29 5.74 -9.08
CA TYR A 42 18.95 5.86 -8.52
C TYR A 42 18.05 4.68 -8.92
N ALA A 43 18.03 4.28 -10.20
CA ALA A 43 17.27 3.11 -10.66
C ALA A 43 17.70 1.82 -9.94
N LEU A 44 19.01 1.60 -9.77
CA LEU A 44 19.54 0.45 -9.03
C LEU A 44 19.14 0.50 -7.55
N MET A 45 19.14 1.69 -6.94
CA MET A 45 18.66 1.88 -5.57
C MET A 45 17.18 1.50 -5.42
N LEU A 46 16.32 1.82 -6.39
CA LEU A 46 14.91 1.42 -6.36
C LEU A 46 14.74 -0.11 -6.38
N VAL A 47 15.57 -0.82 -7.17
CA VAL A 47 15.57 -2.30 -7.17
C VAL A 47 15.98 -2.84 -5.81
N LEU A 48 17.03 -2.28 -5.21
CA LEU A 48 17.48 -2.65 -3.87
C LEU A 48 16.37 -2.37 -2.83
N ALA A 49 15.72 -1.21 -2.92
CA ALA A 49 14.62 -0.83 -2.05
C ALA A 49 13.45 -1.82 -2.12
N SER A 50 13.04 -2.22 -3.32
CA SER A 50 12.01 -3.24 -3.50
C SER A 50 12.41 -4.59 -2.92
N ALA A 51 13.64 -5.03 -3.13
CA ALA A 51 14.17 -6.26 -2.56
C ALA A 51 14.21 -6.21 -1.02
N ALA A 52 14.66 -5.09 -0.45
CA ALA A 52 14.70 -4.88 1.00
C ALA A 52 13.29 -4.88 1.61
N ALA A 53 12.33 -4.19 0.99
CA ALA A 53 10.94 -4.15 1.45
C ALA A 53 10.30 -5.54 1.49
N VAL A 54 10.45 -6.32 0.41
CA VAL A 54 9.90 -7.67 0.32
C VAL A 54 10.57 -8.60 1.32
N THR A 55 11.90 -8.59 1.37
CA THR A 55 12.67 -9.43 2.31
C THR A 55 12.28 -9.13 3.76
N ALA A 56 12.26 -7.86 4.15
CA ALA A 56 11.89 -7.46 5.51
C ALA A 56 10.43 -7.85 5.84
N SER A 57 9.49 -7.61 4.92
CA SER A 57 8.08 -7.91 5.15
C SER A 57 7.82 -9.41 5.29
N VAL A 58 8.47 -10.24 4.46
CA VAL A 58 8.37 -11.70 4.53
C VAL A 58 9.01 -12.21 5.83
N LEU A 59 10.24 -11.79 6.14
CA LEU A 59 10.95 -12.23 7.35
C LEU A 59 10.20 -11.80 8.61
N PHE A 60 9.81 -10.54 8.72
CA PHE A 60 9.11 -10.03 9.89
C PHE A 60 7.70 -10.63 10.02
N GLY A 61 7.01 -10.89 8.92
CA GLY A 61 5.74 -11.61 8.91
C GLY A 61 5.88 -13.01 9.48
N VAL A 62 6.82 -13.79 8.96
CA VAL A 62 7.05 -15.18 9.39
C VAL A 62 7.58 -15.24 10.82
N ILE A 63 8.53 -14.36 11.20
CA ILE A 63 9.05 -14.31 12.57
C ILE A 63 7.94 -13.94 13.56
N SER A 64 7.07 -13.00 13.20
CA SER A 64 5.95 -12.60 14.08
C SER A 64 4.96 -13.75 14.32
N ASP A 65 4.69 -14.58 13.32
CA ASP A 65 3.80 -15.73 13.46
C ASP A 65 4.43 -16.87 14.27
N GLN A 66 5.75 -17.00 14.24
CA GLN A 66 6.44 -18.07 14.96
C GLN A 66 6.74 -17.72 16.44
N ARG A 67 7.18 -16.48 16.68
CA ARG A 67 7.70 -16.05 17.99
C ARG A 67 6.76 -15.14 18.77
N GLY A 68 5.75 -14.55 18.12
CA GLY A 68 4.79 -13.66 18.74
C GLY A 68 5.37 -12.31 19.22
N HIS A 69 6.60 -11.94 18.84
CA HIS A 69 7.26 -10.69 19.26
C HIS A 69 6.82 -9.48 18.42
N ARG A 70 5.52 -9.29 18.24
CA ARG A 70 4.94 -8.30 17.31
C ARG A 70 5.31 -6.87 17.69
N ARG A 71 5.28 -6.54 18.98
CA ARG A 71 5.68 -5.22 19.48
C ARG A 71 7.12 -4.89 19.12
N ARG A 72 8.05 -5.84 19.33
CA ARG A 72 9.46 -5.63 18.99
C ARG A 72 9.67 -5.40 17.50
N ILE A 73 8.98 -6.16 16.67
CA ILE A 73 9.04 -6.00 15.21
C ILE A 73 8.49 -4.62 14.80
N ALA A 74 7.33 -4.22 15.33
CA ALA A 74 6.75 -2.90 15.06
C ALA A 74 7.69 -1.76 15.50
N VAL A 75 8.33 -1.87 16.65
CA VAL A 75 9.33 -0.90 17.11
C VAL A 75 10.54 -0.85 16.17
N VAL A 76 11.11 -1.99 15.79
CA VAL A 76 12.26 -2.05 14.87
C VAL A 76 11.91 -1.41 13.54
N THR A 77 10.74 -1.69 12.97
CA THR A 77 10.32 -1.10 11.70
C THR A 77 10.18 0.42 11.76
N CYS A 78 9.58 0.97 12.82
CA CYS A 78 9.49 2.41 13.01
C CYS A 78 10.87 3.05 13.21
N LEU A 79 11.75 2.41 13.98
CA LEU A 79 13.12 2.88 14.18
C LEU A 79 13.94 2.86 12.88
N CYS A 80 13.75 1.88 12.00
CA CYS A 80 14.38 1.87 10.68
C CYS A 80 14.01 3.13 9.89
N SER A 81 12.74 3.53 9.86
CA SER A 81 12.29 4.75 9.20
C SER A 81 12.95 6.00 9.81
N THR A 82 12.88 6.14 11.13
CA THR A 82 13.45 7.29 11.83
C THR A 82 14.97 7.39 11.62
N THR A 83 15.68 6.26 11.75
CA THR A 83 17.13 6.21 11.55
C THR A 83 17.51 6.52 10.10
N GLY A 84 16.80 5.94 9.13
CA GLY A 84 17.07 6.17 7.71
C GLY A 84 16.96 7.65 7.33
N ILE A 85 15.90 8.32 7.80
CA ILE A 85 15.74 9.76 7.56
C ILE A 85 16.77 10.58 8.33
N ALA A 86 17.03 10.24 9.58
CA ALA A 86 18.03 10.96 10.38
C ALA A 86 19.42 10.91 9.72
N MET A 87 19.82 9.76 9.17
CA MET A 87 21.08 9.63 8.41
C MET A 87 21.12 10.56 7.20
N ILE A 88 20.02 10.64 6.42
CA ILE A 88 19.94 11.53 5.25
C ILE A 88 20.03 12.99 5.64
N LEU A 89 19.35 13.38 6.74
CA LEU A 89 19.35 14.79 7.21
C LEU A 89 20.68 15.20 7.83
N LEU A 90 21.31 14.33 8.63
CA LEU A 90 22.53 14.66 9.34
C LEU A 90 23.78 14.61 8.45
N SER A 91 23.79 13.80 7.42
CA SER A 91 24.89 13.63 6.50
C SER A 91 24.37 13.41 5.07
N PRO A 92 23.87 14.47 4.41
CA PRO A 92 23.36 14.36 3.06
C PRO A 92 24.46 13.89 2.09
N GLY A 93 24.25 12.74 1.45
CA GLY A 93 25.19 12.19 0.50
C GLY A 93 24.72 10.87 -0.12
N PRO A 94 25.37 10.41 -1.22
CA PRO A 94 24.93 9.21 -1.93
C PRO A 94 24.89 7.96 -1.03
N LEU A 95 25.88 7.75 -0.17
CA LEU A 95 25.95 6.58 0.69
C LEU A 95 24.83 6.53 1.72
N THR A 96 24.58 7.65 2.40
CA THR A 96 23.48 7.76 3.39
C THR A 96 22.12 7.65 2.74
N PHE A 97 21.99 8.12 1.49
CA PHE A 97 20.78 7.97 0.71
C PHE A 97 20.56 6.50 0.29
N TRP A 98 21.61 5.79 -0.15
CA TRP A 98 21.54 4.36 -0.43
C TRP A 98 21.10 3.54 0.80
N ILE A 99 21.68 3.81 1.96
CA ILE A 99 21.32 3.10 3.19
C ILE A 99 19.91 3.50 3.65
N GLY A 100 19.63 4.80 3.71
CA GLY A 100 18.34 5.33 4.15
C GLY A 100 17.20 4.91 3.24
N GLN A 101 17.22 5.36 1.99
CA GLN A 101 16.16 5.12 1.01
C GLN A 101 16.19 3.73 0.37
N GLY A 102 17.37 3.15 0.21
CA GLY A 102 17.51 1.84 -0.43
C GLY A 102 17.26 0.66 0.50
N ILE A 103 17.45 0.82 1.82
CA ILE A 103 17.36 -0.29 2.78
C ILE A 103 16.42 0.04 3.94
N LEU A 104 16.70 1.09 4.74
CA LEU A 104 16.02 1.31 6.02
C LEU A 104 14.56 1.74 5.86
N LEU A 105 14.27 2.68 4.97
CA LEU A 105 12.89 3.12 4.71
C LEU A 105 12.04 2.00 4.08
N PRO A 106 12.53 1.23 3.11
CA PRO A 106 11.82 0.06 2.59
C PRO A 106 11.53 -1.01 3.65
N MET A 107 12.47 -1.28 4.56
CA MET A 107 12.21 -2.20 5.69
C MET A 107 11.10 -1.71 6.59
N ALA A 108 10.97 -0.38 6.76
CA ALA A 108 9.90 0.22 7.57
C ALA A 108 8.50 0.00 6.98
N TRP A 109 8.35 -0.31 5.70
CA TRP A 109 7.05 -0.63 5.09
C TRP A 109 6.36 -1.83 5.74
N SER A 110 7.12 -2.71 6.41
CA SER A 110 6.55 -3.85 7.13
C SER A 110 5.64 -3.44 8.31
N ILE A 111 5.72 -2.19 8.83
CA ILE A 111 4.79 -1.68 9.85
C ILE A 111 3.34 -1.74 9.38
N TYR A 112 3.11 -1.50 8.07
CA TYR A 112 1.80 -1.58 7.46
C TYR A 112 1.13 -2.94 7.70
N GLY A 113 1.84 -4.02 7.41
CA GLY A 113 1.36 -5.38 7.68
C GLY A 113 1.16 -5.68 9.16
N GLN A 114 2.03 -5.15 10.04
CA GLN A 114 1.90 -5.34 11.49
C GLN A 114 0.66 -4.63 12.07
N LEU A 115 0.30 -3.45 11.55
CA LEU A 115 -0.91 -2.74 11.97
C LEU A 115 -2.19 -3.48 11.58
N PHE A 116 -2.27 -4.04 10.36
CA PHE A 116 -3.41 -4.87 9.96
C PHE A 116 -3.48 -6.18 10.73
N THR A 117 -2.33 -6.75 11.06
CA THR A 117 -2.26 -7.92 11.93
C THR A 117 -2.78 -7.62 13.33
N LEU A 118 -2.36 -6.48 13.91
CA LEU A 118 -2.85 -6.02 15.21
C LEU A 118 -4.36 -5.75 15.18
N ALA A 119 -4.86 -5.12 14.12
CA ALA A 119 -6.30 -4.88 13.94
C ALA A 119 -7.10 -6.19 13.92
N ARG A 120 -6.59 -7.22 13.26
CA ARG A 120 -7.25 -8.53 13.20
C ARG A 120 -7.26 -9.22 14.55
N LEU A 121 -6.13 -9.23 15.27
CA LEU A 121 -6.02 -9.89 16.57
C LEU A 121 -6.89 -9.22 17.63
N ALA A 122 -6.98 -7.90 17.60
CA ALA A 122 -7.83 -7.12 18.50
C ALA A 122 -9.30 -7.04 18.03
N GLY A 123 -9.63 -7.63 16.88
CA GLY A 123 -10.96 -7.51 16.25
C GLY A 123 -12.15 -7.83 17.14
N PRO A 124 -12.16 -8.94 17.91
CA PRO A 124 -13.24 -9.26 18.84
C PRO A 124 -13.46 -8.18 19.92
N ASP A 125 -12.37 -7.58 20.40
CA ASP A 125 -12.42 -6.51 21.41
C ASP A 125 -12.73 -5.13 20.79
N LEU A 126 -12.56 -4.96 19.47
CA LEU A 126 -12.81 -3.72 18.74
C LEU A 126 -14.27 -3.62 18.24
N ALA A 127 -14.95 -4.74 18.09
CA ALA A 127 -16.36 -4.77 17.76
C ALA A 127 -17.20 -4.34 18.99
N SER A 128 -18.13 -3.40 18.80
CA SER A 128 -19.11 -3.10 19.84
C SER A 128 -19.95 -4.34 20.12
N PRO A 129 -20.39 -4.58 21.39
CA PRO A 129 -21.27 -5.70 21.72
C PRO A 129 -22.53 -5.82 20.85
N ASP A 130 -23.03 -4.67 20.36
CA ASP A 130 -24.19 -4.59 19.47
C ASP A 130 -23.89 -5.04 18.01
N LEU A 131 -22.60 -5.18 17.65
CA LEU A 131 -22.12 -5.65 16.34
C LEU A 131 -21.60 -7.09 16.38
N ALA A 132 -21.61 -7.74 17.54
CA ALA A 132 -21.28 -9.13 17.72
C ALA A 132 -22.42 -10.03 17.16
N SER A 133 -22.58 -10.02 15.84
CA SER A 133 -23.45 -10.98 15.13
C SER A 133 -22.58 -12.12 14.57
N PRO A 134 -23.18 -13.31 14.28
CA PRO A 134 -22.47 -14.46 13.76
C PRO A 134 -21.72 -14.21 12.44
N ASP A 135 -22.01 -13.10 11.75
CA ASP A 135 -21.31 -12.63 10.54
C ASP A 135 -20.21 -11.60 10.91
N GLU A 136 -19.05 -12.05 11.33
CA GLU A 136 -17.90 -11.20 11.66
C GLU A 136 -17.33 -10.42 10.46
N GLY A 137 -17.71 -10.76 9.22
CA GLY A 137 -17.16 -10.22 7.99
C GLY A 137 -17.34 -8.71 7.80
N PRO A 138 -18.58 -8.17 7.85
CA PRO A 138 -18.84 -6.75 7.57
C PRO A 138 -18.23 -5.80 8.62
N ALA A 139 -18.26 -6.16 9.90
CA ALA A 139 -17.67 -5.37 10.97
C ALA A 139 -16.13 -5.28 10.82
N ARG A 140 -15.51 -6.39 10.46
CA ARG A 140 -14.07 -6.46 10.20
C ARG A 140 -13.68 -5.59 8.98
N ASP A 141 -14.42 -5.69 7.88
CA ASP A 141 -14.16 -4.89 6.68
C ASP A 141 -14.33 -3.39 6.94
N ALA A 142 -15.28 -3.00 7.80
CA ALA A 142 -15.45 -1.62 8.25
C ALA A 142 -14.24 -1.10 9.05
N ILE A 143 -13.71 -1.91 9.96
CA ILE A 143 -12.51 -1.57 10.74
C ILE A 143 -11.30 -1.43 9.82
N LEU A 144 -11.08 -2.37 8.90
CA LEU A 144 -9.98 -2.33 7.93
C LEU A 144 -10.09 -1.12 6.99
N GLY A 145 -11.32 -0.79 6.54
CA GLY A 145 -11.59 0.39 5.74
C GLY A 145 -11.28 1.68 6.48
N ALA A 146 -11.71 1.79 7.75
CA ALA A 146 -11.41 2.95 8.59
C ALA A 146 -9.90 3.13 8.82
N ILE A 147 -9.18 2.04 9.09
CA ILE A 147 -7.72 2.05 9.27
C ILE A 147 -7.04 2.51 7.97
N ARG A 148 -7.44 1.97 6.82
CA ARG A 148 -6.85 2.34 5.52
C ARG A 148 -7.15 3.78 5.14
N SER A 149 -8.37 4.28 5.45
CA SER A 149 -8.75 5.67 5.20
C SER A 149 -7.87 6.66 5.97
N MET A 150 -7.40 6.30 7.17
CA MET A 150 -6.48 7.17 7.94
C MET A 150 -5.16 7.40 7.21
N LEU A 151 -4.64 6.39 6.49
CA LEU A 151 -3.45 6.58 5.66
C LEU A 151 -3.74 7.56 4.52
N SER A 152 -4.84 7.40 3.80
CA SER A 152 -5.21 8.30 2.70
C SER A 152 -5.47 9.73 3.18
N ILE A 153 -6.10 9.90 4.35
CA ILE A 153 -6.31 11.22 4.98
C ILE A 153 -4.96 11.86 5.32
N GLY A 154 -4.05 11.14 5.97
CA GLY A 154 -2.72 11.64 6.29
C GLY A 154 -1.92 11.98 5.03
N PHE A 155 -1.98 11.14 4.01
CA PHE A 155 -1.33 11.36 2.72
C PHE A 155 -1.85 12.62 2.03
N LEU A 156 -3.17 12.78 1.92
CA LEU A 156 -3.81 13.94 1.32
C LEU A 156 -3.48 15.24 2.09
N ALA A 157 -3.61 15.21 3.42
CA ALA A 157 -3.31 16.36 4.25
C ALA A 157 -1.87 16.86 4.05
N MET A 158 -0.93 15.94 3.92
CA MET A 158 0.48 16.29 3.71
C MET A 158 0.76 16.79 2.29
N LEU A 159 0.11 16.24 1.26
CA LEU A 159 0.21 16.77 -0.11
C LEU A 159 -0.32 18.20 -0.17
N MET A 160 -1.47 18.48 0.45
CA MET A 160 -2.01 19.83 0.55
C MET A 160 -1.05 20.78 1.28
N PHE A 161 -0.47 20.33 2.40
CA PHE A 161 0.54 21.10 3.11
C PHE A 161 1.74 21.47 2.21
N TRP A 162 2.28 20.49 1.47
CA TRP A 162 3.43 20.72 0.57
C TRP A 162 3.10 21.62 -0.60
N THR A 163 1.87 21.59 -1.13
CA THR A 163 1.42 22.52 -2.17
C THR A 163 1.59 23.98 -1.70
N PHE A 164 1.16 24.29 -0.47
CA PHE A 164 1.30 25.64 0.09
C PHE A 164 2.73 25.94 0.56
N ALA A 165 3.43 25.00 1.15
CA ALA A 165 4.79 25.17 1.65
C ALA A 165 5.77 25.51 0.52
N PHE A 166 5.71 24.80 -0.61
CA PHE A 166 6.55 25.08 -1.77
C PHE A 166 6.17 26.40 -2.45
N ALA A 167 4.89 26.72 -2.54
CA ALA A 167 4.44 28.04 -3.01
C ALA A 167 4.99 29.19 -2.12
N SER A 168 5.25 28.90 -0.85
CA SER A 168 5.85 29.84 0.11
C SER A 168 7.39 29.81 0.15
N GLY A 169 8.05 29.05 -0.75
CA GLY A 169 9.51 28.98 -0.87
C GLY A 169 10.19 27.96 0.07
N ALA A 170 9.46 26.96 0.57
CA ALA A 170 10.09 25.90 1.37
C ALA A 170 11.16 25.15 0.57
N SER A 171 12.26 24.79 1.24
CA SER A 171 13.30 23.94 0.64
C SER A 171 12.81 22.51 0.42
N GLU A 172 13.23 21.88 -0.69
CA GLU A 172 12.88 20.49 -1.01
C GLU A 172 13.36 19.51 0.08
N MET A 173 14.52 19.77 0.71
CA MET A 173 15.01 18.93 1.82
C MET A 173 14.10 18.95 3.05
N SER A 174 13.22 19.95 3.18
CA SER A 174 12.24 20.01 4.28
C SER A 174 11.24 18.86 4.26
N VAL A 175 11.06 18.19 3.12
CA VAL A 175 10.22 16.97 3.03
C VAL A 175 10.79 15.85 3.90
N TYR A 176 12.11 15.71 3.96
CA TYR A 176 12.74 14.74 4.85
C TYR A 176 12.60 15.13 6.33
N LEU A 177 12.61 16.43 6.66
CA LEU A 177 12.37 16.88 8.03
C LEU A 177 10.95 16.51 8.49
N SER A 178 9.94 16.81 7.68
CA SER A 178 8.55 16.46 8.01
C SER A 178 8.32 14.95 8.03
N GLY A 179 8.88 14.21 7.05
CA GLY A 179 8.86 12.75 7.04
C GLY A 179 9.56 12.15 8.26
N GLY A 180 10.66 12.77 8.70
CA GLY A 180 11.40 12.40 9.92
C GLY A 180 10.59 12.64 11.20
N LEU A 181 9.93 13.80 11.32
CA LEU A 181 9.03 14.08 12.44
C LEU A 181 7.86 13.10 12.49
N ALA A 182 7.26 12.77 11.35
CA ALA A 182 6.22 11.74 11.29
C ALA A 182 6.73 10.36 11.71
N SER A 183 7.94 9.97 11.26
CA SER A 183 8.59 8.70 11.65
C SER A 183 8.92 8.65 13.14
N LEU A 184 9.41 9.74 13.71
CA LEU A 184 9.67 9.86 15.13
C LEU A 184 8.37 9.74 15.94
N ALA A 185 7.32 10.44 15.51
CA ALA A 185 6.00 10.32 16.13
C ALA A 185 5.43 8.89 16.04
N MET A 186 5.62 8.19 14.91
CA MET A 186 5.28 6.76 14.79
C MET A 186 6.05 5.91 15.80
N SER A 187 7.37 6.12 15.89
CA SER A 187 8.21 5.39 16.84
C SER A 187 7.76 5.59 18.28
N LEU A 188 7.48 6.83 18.68
CA LEU A 188 6.98 7.16 20.02
C LEU A 188 5.60 6.57 20.29
N ALA A 189 4.68 6.66 19.32
CA ALA A 189 3.34 6.09 19.43
C ALA A 189 3.37 4.56 19.61
N VAL A 190 4.22 3.87 18.83
CA VAL A 190 4.39 2.42 18.93
C VAL A 190 5.07 2.03 20.24
N LEU A 191 6.11 2.74 20.66
CA LEU A 191 6.80 2.47 21.94
C LEU A 191 5.89 2.64 23.14
N SER A 192 5.04 3.66 23.14
CA SER A 192 4.17 3.98 24.29
C SER A 192 2.84 3.22 24.27
N GLY A 193 2.22 3.06 23.11
CA GLY A 193 0.84 2.60 22.96
C GLY A 193 0.67 1.16 22.46
N TRP A 194 1.72 0.53 21.89
CA TRP A 194 1.59 -0.85 21.40
C TRP A 194 1.45 -1.83 22.57
N PRO A 195 0.43 -2.72 22.55
CA PRO A 195 0.22 -3.70 23.61
C PRO A 195 1.48 -4.54 23.86
N LYS A 196 1.83 -4.73 25.13
CA LYS A 196 3.01 -5.51 25.47
C LYS A 196 2.78 -6.99 25.16
N ASP A 197 3.81 -7.65 24.63
CA ASP A 197 3.76 -9.08 24.35
C ASP A 197 3.45 -9.86 25.64
N GLY A 198 2.44 -10.75 25.58
CA GLY A 198 1.98 -11.53 26.73
C GLY A 198 1.01 -10.82 27.71
N GLN A 199 0.65 -9.55 27.46
CA GLN A 199 -0.34 -8.79 28.25
C GLN A 199 -1.60 -8.45 27.43
N THR A 200 -1.82 -9.16 26.34
CA THR A 200 -2.98 -8.98 25.48
C THR A 200 -4.13 -9.90 25.89
N VAL A 201 -5.36 -9.42 25.76
CA VAL A 201 -6.58 -10.22 26.02
C VAL A 201 -6.70 -11.37 25.00
N TRP A 202 -6.22 -11.15 23.77
CA TRP A 202 -6.19 -12.19 22.73
C TRP A 202 -4.96 -13.08 22.89
N ALA A 203 -5.14 -14.37 22.64
CA ALA A 203 -4.04 -15.33 22.59
C ALA A 203 -3.25 -15.12 21.29
N ASP A 204 -2.00 -14.67 21.38
CA ASP A 204 -1.06 -14.67 20.26
C ASP A 204 -0.56 -16.11 20.05
N THR A 205 -1.42 -16.94 19.44
CA THR A 205 -1.13 -18.36 19.21
C THR A 205 0.02 -18.47 18.21
N ARG A 206 1.14 -19.00 18.69
CA ARG A 206 2.29 -19.31 17.83
C ARG A 206 1.90 -20.38 16.82
N SER A 207 2.27 -20.20 15.57
CA SER A 207 1.92 -21.15 14.51
C SER A 207 2.54 -22.56 14.70
N GLY A 208 3.54 -22.69 15.57
CA GLY A 208 4.27 -23.94 15.82
C GLY A 208 5.06 -24.49 14.62
N ARG A 209 5.04 -23.77 13.48
CA ARG A 209 5.66 -24.19 12.21
C ARG A 209 7.08 -23.64 12.08
N SER A 210 7.94 -24.39 11.36
CA SER A 210 9.29 -23.92 11.02
C SER A 210 9.26 -22.86 9.91
N LEU A 211 10.33 -22.02 9.81
CA LEU A 211 10.49 -21.05 8.71
C LEU A 211 10.34 -21.72 7.34
N GLY A 212 10.97 -22.87 7.13
CA GLY A 212 10.90 -23.61 5.86
C GLY A 212 9.49 -24.09 5.51
N GLN A 213 8.69 -24.47 6.52
CA GLN A 213 7.28 -24.84 6.31
C GLN A 213 6.45 -23.61 5.93
N SER A 214 6.67 -22.46 6.59
CA SER A 214 5.96 -21.21 6.27
C SER A 214 6.24 -20.75 4.84
N PHE A 215 7.50 -20.83 4.38
CA PHE A 215 7.84 -20.52 2.98
C PHE A 215 7.24 -21.53 1.98
N ARG A 216 7.25 -22.82 2.33
CA ARG A 216 6.64 -23.86 1.48
C ARG A 216 5.14 -23.65 1.35
N ASP A 217 4.47 -23.22 2.41
CA ASP A 217 3.04 -22.94 2.39
C ASP A 217 2.71 -21.74 1.50
N ILE A 218 3.52 -20.66 1.53
CA ILE A 218 3.37 -19.53 0.60
C ILE A 218 3.58 -19.97 -0.86
N ALA A 219 4.50 -20.91 -1.10
CA ALA A 219 4.80 -21.45 -2.43
C ALA A 219 3.74 -22.39 -3.00
N HIS A 220 2.65 -22.67 -2.27
CA HIS A 220 1.56 -23.48 -2.80
C HIS A 220 0.88 -22.81 -3.99
N ARG A 221 0.59 -23.61 -5.04
CA ARG A 221 -0.06 -23.11 -6.28
C ARG A 221 -1.36 -22.36 -6.02
N HIS A 222 -2.14 -22.80 -5.02
CA HIS A 222 -3.34 -22.12 -4.58
C HIS A 222 -3.08 -20.68 -4.14
N ILE A 223 -2.06 -20.45 -3.32
CA ILE A 223 -1.69 -19.11 -2.80
C ILE A 223 -1.03 -18.27 -3.88
N LEU A 224 -0.05 -18.85 -4.60
CA LEU A 224 0.69 -18.15 -5.65
C LEU A 224 -0.21 -17.68 -6.79
N SER A 225 -1.19 -18.51 -7.23
CA SER A 225 -2.12 -18.09 -8.28
C SER A 225 -2.94 -16.86 -7.87
N ARG A 226 -3.49 -16.84 -6.64
CA ARG A 226 -4.24 -15.70 -6.12
C ARG A 226 -3.36 -14.47 -5.95
N LEU A 227 -2.13 -14.68 -5.50
CA LEU A 227 -1.12 -13.61 -5.39
C LEU A 227 -0.87 -12.94 -6.76
N VAL A 228 -0.65 -13.76 -7.80
CA VAL A 228 -0.41 -13.25 -9.17
C VAL A 228 -1.66 -12.58 -9.73
N PHE A 229 -2.86 -13.15 -9.52
CA PHE A 229 -4.10 -12.57 -10.03
C PHE A 229 -4.43 -11.23 -9.35
N ILE A 230 -4.26 -11.13 -8.03
CA ILE A 230 -4.47 -9.87 -7.30
C ILE A 230 -3.35 -8.86 -7.65
N GLY A 231 -2.12 -9.31 -7.84
CA GLY A 231 -1.03 -8.47 -8.33
C GLY A 231 -1.34 -7.91 -9.71
N ALA A 232 -1.79 -8.75 -10.65
CA ALA A 232 -2.17 -8.31 -12.00
C ALA A 232 -3.35 -7.32 -11.97
N LEU A 233 -4.36 -7.57 -11.13
CA LEU A 233 -5.48 -6.65 -10.93
C LEU A 233 -5.01 -5.28 -10.43
N ALA A 234 -4.03 -5.23 -9.53
CA ALA A 234 -3.51 -4.00 -8.94
C ALA A 234 -2.55 -3.22 -9.86
N VAL A 235 -2.12 -3.80 -11.01
CA VAL A 235 -1.23 -3.14 -11.98
C VAL A 235 -1.80 -1.82 -12.47
N SER A 236 -3.12 -1.72 -12.66
CA SER A 236 -3.75 -0.47 -13.13
C SER A 236 -3.45 0.72 -12.22
N GLY A 237 -3.38 0.52 -10.91
CA GLY A 237 -3.01 1.55 -9.95
C GLY A 237 -1.55 1.97 -10.07
N SER A 238 -0.63 1.02 -10.21
CA SER A 238 0.79 1.32 -10.36
C SER A 238 1.09 2.00 -11.69
N VAL A 239 0.49 1.52 -12.79
CA VAL A 239 0.62 2.15 -14.12
C VAL A 239 0.05 3.57 -14.12
N PHE A 240 -1.07 3.81 -13.43
CA PHE A 240 -1.63 5.15 -13.27
C PHE A 240 -0.62 6.10 -12.62
N PHE A 241 0.02 5.72 -11.52
CA PHE A 241 1.02 6.58 -10.85
C PHE A 241 2.22 6.89 -11.74
N VAL A 242 2.64 5.96 -12.61
CA VAL A 242 3.70 6.20 -13.59
C VAL A 242 3.24 7.14 -14.71
N LEU A 243 2.02 6.93 -15.22
CA LEU A 243 1.54 7.62 -16.41
C LEU A 243 1.00 9.01 -16.15
N VAL A 244 0.41 9.29 -15.00
CA VAL A 244 -0.32 10.54 -14.77
C VAL A 244 0.56 11.78 -14.98
N SER A 245 1.80 11.77 -14.45
CA SER A 245 2.74 12.86 -14.65
C SER A 245 3.19 12.97 -16.11
N LEU A 246 3.49 11.85 -16.77
CA LEU A 246 3.95 11.83 -18.15
C LEU A 246 2.87 12.29 -19.13
N ILE A 247 1.62 11.87 -18.90
CA ILE A 247 0.48 12.29 -19.74
C ILE A 247 0.19 13.79 -19.54
N PHE A 248 0.22 14.28 -18.30
CA PHE A 248 -0.05 15.70 -18.01
C PHE A 248 1.08 16.61 -18.48
N GLU A 249 2.33 16.17 -18.40
CA GLU A 249 3.48 16.90 -18.93
C GLU A 249 3.45 16.99 -20.47
N ALA A 250 2.99 15.93 -21.13
CA ALA A 250 2.82 15.92 -22.60
C ALA A 250 1.62 16.75 -23.08
N SER A 251 0.71 17.16 -22.19
CA SER A 251 -0.51 17.92 -22.50
C SER A 251 -0.20 19.43 -22.61
N PRO A 252 -0.69 20.11 -23.66
CA PRO A 252 -0.55 21.56 -23.78
C PRO A 252 -1.43 22.36 -22.79
N LEU A 253 -2.41 21.69 -22.15
CA LEU A 253 -3.40 22.30 -21.25
C LEU A 253 -3.14 21.98 -19.77
N ARG A 254 -2.15 21.15 -19.46
CA ARG A 254 -1.89 20.66 -18.09
C ARG A 254 -0.49 21.04 -17.66
N GLY A 255 -0.30 21.07 -16.34
CA GLY A 255 0.99 21.36 -15.74
C GLY A 255 1.27 20.52 -14.50
N PRO A 256 2.46 20.67 -13.89
CA PRO A 256 2.86 19.91 -12.68
C PRO A 256 1.90 20.06 -11.51
N GLY A 257 1.27 21.24 -11.37
CA GLY A 257 0.25 21.49 -10.34
C GLY A 257 -1.01 20.63 -10.51
N ASP A 258 -1.39 20.37 -11.75
CA ASP A 258 -2.55 19.52 -12.06
C ASP A 258 -2.32 18.06 -11.68
N VAL A 259 -1.07 17.57 -11.77
CA VAL A 259 -0.69 16.21 -11.33
C VAL A 259 -0.96 16.03 -9.84
N ALA A 260 -0.49 16.99 -9.01
CA ALA A 260 -0.70 16.92 -7.56
C ALA A 260 -2.19 17.00 -7.21
N LEU A 261 -2.94 17.91 -7.87
CA LEU A 261 -4.38 18.05 -7.68
C LEU A 261 -5.12 16.76 -8.08
N TYR A 262 -4.76 16.17 -9.22
CA TYR A 262 -5.40 14.95 -9.72
C TYR A 262 -5.20 13.77 -8.79
N ILE A 263 -3.95 13.51 -8.35
CA ILE A 263 -3.64 12.46 -7.37
C ILE A 263 -4.34 12.75 -6.05
N GLY A 264 -4.38 14.02 -5.62
CA GLY A 264 -5.10 14.44 -4.41
C GLY A 264 -6.59 14.16 -4.50
N LEU A 265 -7.22 14.40 -5.64
CA LEU A 265 -8.64 14.08 -5.88
C LEU A 265 -8.90 12.56 -5.85
N VAL A 266 -8.00 11.75 -6.44
CA VAL A 266 -8.11 10.29 -6.37
C VAL A 266 -8.07 9.83 -4.91
N ALA A 267 -7.07 10.26 -4.14
CA ALA A 267 -6.95 9.92 -2.72
C ALA A 267 -8.13 10.46 -1.90
N GLY A 268 -8.65 11.64 -2.26
CA GLY A 268 -9.83 12.23 -1.64
C GLY A 268 -11.08 11.38 -1.85
N TRP A 269 -11.30 10.86 -3.05
CA TRP A 269 -12.42 9.96 -3.35
C TRP A 269 -12.26 8.57 -2.75
N GLU A 270 -11.03 8.06 -2.58
CA GLU A 270 -10.79 6.78 -1.89
C GLU A 270 -11.42 6.74 -0.49
N VAL A 271 -11.33 7.83 0.26
CA VAL A 271 -11.81 7.88 1.66
C VAL A 271 -13.30 7.58 1.79
N PRO A 272 -14.22 8.30 1.11
CA PRO A 272 -15.65 8.01 1.21
C PRO A 272 -15.99 6.61 0.67
N PHE A 273 -15.34 6.15 -0.40
CA PHE A 273 -15.58 4.82 -0.92
C PHE A 273 -15.12 3.73 0.07
N MET A 274 -13.97 3.88 0.73
CA MET A 274 -13.53 2.94 1.77
C MET A 274 -14.48 2.87 2.97
N LEU A 275 -15.10 4.00 3.34
CA LEU A 275 -16.05 4.05 4.45
C LEU A 275 -17.42 3.45 4.10
N ILE A 276 -17.82 3.53 2.84
CA ILE A 276 -19.11 3.03 2.37
C ILE A 276 -19.03 1.55 1.94
N LEU A 277 -17.87 1.10 1.46
CA LEU A 277 -17.64 -0.23 0.90
C LEU A 277 -18.14 -1.39 1.78
N PRO A 278 -17.94 -1.40 3.12
CA PRO A 278 -18.41 -2.50 3.96
C PRO A 278 -19.91 -2.76 3.90
N ARG A 279 -20.73 -1.74 3.53
CA ARG A 279 -22.18 -1.90 3.35
C ARG A 279 -22.56 -2.76 2.15
N PHE A 280 -21.65 -2.92 1.20
CA PHE A 280 -21.85 -3.68 -0.04
C PHE A 280 -21.14 -5.04 -0.05
N THR A 281 -20.00 -5.15 0.63
CA THR A 281 -19.17 -6.37 0.61
C THR A 281 -19.84 -7.57 1.26
N HIS A 282 -20.80 -7.37 2.17
CA HIS A 282 -21.54 -8.48 2.77
C HIS A 282 -22.50 -9.20 1.80
N ARG A 283 -22.82 -8.58 0.65
CA ARG A 283 -23.75 -9.12 -0.34
C ARG A 283 -23.07 -9.88 -1.48
N MET A 284 -21.74 -9.84 -1.55
CA MET A 284 -20.98 -10.44 -2.65
C MET A 284 -19.64 -10.99 -2.20
N LYS A 285 -19.12 -11.97 -2.95
CA LYS A 285 -17.76 -12.49 -2.71
C LYS A 285 -16.74 -11.40 -2.94
N ARG A 286 -15.62 -11.38 -2.16
CA ARG A 286 -14.55 -10.38 -2.29
C ARG A 286 -13.94 -10.33 -3.69
N SER A 287 -13.75 -11.48 -4.34
CA SER A 287 -13.27 -11.53 -5.73
C SER A 287 -14.22 -10.86 -6.71
N GLY A 288 -15.54 -10.97 -6.50
CA GLY A 288 -16.54 -10.26 -7.29
C GLY A 288 -16.48 -8.74 -7.11
N ALA A 289 -16.34 -8.27 -5.85
CA ALA A 289 -16.16 -6.85 -5.58
C ALA A 289 -14.86 -6.30 -6.20
N MET A 290 -13.75 -7.05 -6.10
CA MET A 290 -12.50 -6.70 -6.74
C MET A 290 -12.60 -6.69 -8.27
N ALA A 291 -13.39 -7.58 -8.88
CA ALA A 291 -13.62 -7.58 -10.32
C ALA A 291 -14.38 -6.32 -10.80
N ILE A 292 -15.40 -5.88 -10.07
CA ILE A 292 -16.11 -4.62 -10.35
C ILE A 292 -15.17 -3.42 -10.20
N ALA A 293 -14.37 -3.40 -9.15
CA ALA A 293 -13.40 -2.33 -8.91
C ALA A 293 -12.35 -2.24 -10.01
N ALA A 294 -11.89 -3.39 -10.52
CA ALA A 294 -10.98 -3.45 -11.65
C ALA A 294 -11.58 -2.84 -12.92
N LEU A 295 -12.89 -3.00 -13.16
CA LEU A 295 -13.58 -2.34 -14.28
C LEU A 295 -13.51 -0.81 -14.17
N PHE A 296 -13.81 -0.26 -12.98
CA PHE A 296 -13.74 1.19 -12.75
C PHE A 296 -12.31 1.71 -12.93
N HIS A 297 -11.33 1.03 -12.33
CA HIS A 297 -9.94 1.47 -12.39
C HIS A 297 -9.32 1.28 -13.77
N ALA A 298 -9.68 0.22 -14.49
CA ALA A 298 -9.27 0.00 -15.88
C ALA A 298 -9.90 1.03 -16.83
N ALA A 299 -11.19 1.36 -16.64
CA ALA A 299 -11.86 2.42 -17.39
C ALA A 299 -11.19 3.78 -17.14
N HIS A 300 -10.91 4.12 -15.87
CA HIS A 300 -10.14 5.31 -15.52
C HIS A 300 -8.81 5.35 -16.27
N LEU A 301 -8.01 4.28 -16.20
CA LEU A 301 -6.68 4.22 -16.81
C LEU A 301 -6.74 4.35 -18.35
N ALA A 302 -7.69 3.67 -18.99
CA ALA A 302 -7.86 3.73 -20.45
C ALA A 302 -8.35 5.10 -20.94
N LEU A 303 -9.19 5.78 -20.15
CA LEU A 303 -9.76 7.08 -20.53
C LEU A 303 -8.82 8.26 -20.19
N LEU A 304 -7.85 8.08 -19.28
CA LEU A 304 -6.95 9.15 -18.84
C LEU A 304 -6.22 9.82 -20.01
N PRO A 305 -5.50 9.11 -20.91
CA PRO A 305 -4.82 9.76 -22.02
C PRO A 305 -5.79 10.37 -23.06
N VAL A 306 -7.00 9.82 -23.18
CA VAL A 306 -8.01 10.30 -24.15
C VAL A 306 -8.68 11.60 -23.68
N LEU A 307 -8.93 11.73 -22.39
CA LEU A 307 -9.67 12.85 -21.79
C LEU A 307 -8.76 13.91 -21.18
N CYS A 308 -7.43 13.73 -21.21
CA CYS A 308 -6.46 14.59 -20.56
C CYS A 308 -6.67 16.07 -20.91
N ASP A 309 -6.89 16.38 -22.18
CA ASP A 309 -7.05 17.75 -22.70
C ASP A 309 -8.48 18.28 -22.60
N THR A 310 -9.38 17.55 -21.95
CA THR A 310 -10.78 17.94 -21.75
C THR A 310 -11.08 18.27 -20.30
N ALA A 311 -12.21 18.95 -20.03
CA ALA A 311 -12.69 19.18 -18.66
C ALA A 311 -13.13 17.86 -17.98
N LEU A 312 -13.49 16.83 -18.77
CA LEU A 312 -13.95 15.53 -18.25
C LEU A 312 -12.85 14.76 -17.52
N VAL A 313 -11.56 15.09 -17.70
CA VAL A 313 -10.47 14.49 -16.95
C VAL A 313 -10.68 14.60 -15.44
N TRP A 314 -11.27 15.70 -14.97
CA TRP A 314 -11.54 15.94 -13.54
C TRP A 314 -12.67 15.10 -12.95
N ALA A 315 -13.46 14.41 -13.78
CA ALA A 315 -14.44 13.42 -13.33
C ALA A 315 -13.82 12.02 -13.14
N LEU A 316 -12.70 11.73 -13.81
CA LEU A 316 -12.05 10.42 -13.74
C LEU A 316 -11.53 10.03 -12.36
N PRO A 317 -11.07 10.95 -11.48
CA PRO A 317 -10.68 10.62 -10.11
C PRO A 317 -11.75 9.88 -9.30
N VAL A 318 -13.04 10.07 -9.61
CA VAL A 318 -14.14 9.33 -8.96
C VAL A 318 -14.03 7.83 -9.28
N LEU A 319 -13.76 7.48 -10.55
CA LEU A 319 -13.58 6.09 -10.98
C LEU A 319 -12.31 5.49 -10.36
N ALA A 320 -11.20 6.24 -10.37
CA ALA A 320 -9.94 5.83 -9.77
C ALA A 320 -10.09 5.61 -8.26
N GLY A 321 -10.70 6.57 -7.54
CA GLY A 321 -10.90 6.48 -6.10
C GLY A 321 -11.85 5.35 -5.71
N GLY A 322 -12.95 5.17 -6.46
CA GLY A 322 -13.89 4.06 -6.23
C GLY A 322 -13.27 2.68 -6.45
N GLY A 323 -12.58 2.50 -7.57
CA GLY A 323 -11.85 1.27 -7.87
C GLY A 323 -10.65 1.07 -6.94
N GLY A 324 -9.86 2.12 -6.72
CA GLY A 324 -8.68 2.14 -5.86
C GLY A 324 -9.00 1.75 -4.42
N ALA A 325 -10.07 2.30 -3.84
CA ALA A 325 -10.51 1.97 -2.49
C ALA A 325 -10.68 0.45 -2.27
N VAL A 326 -11.30 -0.22 -3.23
CA VAL A 326 -11.53 -1.68 -3.18
C VAL A 326 -10.23 -2.45 -3.36
N ILE A 327 -9.43 -2.07 -4.38
CA ILE A 327 -8.14 -2.71 -4.72
C ILE A 327 -7.12 -2.56 -3.57
N LEU A 328 -7.18 -1.48 -2.82
CA LEU A 328 -6.30 -1.25 -1.67
C LEU A 328 -6.75 -1.95 -0.39
N MET A 329 -8.07 -2.12 -0.20
CA MET A 329 -8.63 -2.66 1.04
C MET A 329 -8.87 -4.16 1.01
N LEU A 330 -9.55 -4.67 -0.03
CA LEU A 330 -10.01 -6.06 -0.03
C LEU A 330 -8.89 -7.11 -0.14
N PRO A 331 -7.75 -6.90 -0.82
CA PRO A 331 -6.65 -7.86 -0.80
C PRO A 331 -6.14 -8.17 0.60
N ILE A 332 -6.15 -7.18 1.51
CA ILE A 332 -5.75 -7.37 2.90
C ILE A 332 -6.62 -8.42 3.58
N ALA A 333 -7.95 -8.23 3.51
CA ALA A 333 -8.91 -9.17 4.08
C ALA A 333 -8.89 -10.53 3.35
N TYR A 334 -8.73 -10.51 2.03
CA TYR A 334 -8.65 -11.73 1.21
C TYR A 334 -7.46 -12.61 1.60
N TYR A 335 -6.25 -12.04 1.73
CA TYR A 335 -5.08 -12.79 2.16
C TYR A 335 -5.19 -13.27 3.61
N GLN A 336 -5.83 -12.50 4.47
CA GLN A 336 -6.07 -12.94 5.85
C GLN A 336 -6.97 -14.17 5.92
N ASP A 337 -7.96 -14.29 5.01
CA ASP A 337 -8.81 -15.48 4.91
C ASP A 337 -8.08 -16.62 4.22
N LEU A 338 -7.30 -16.33 3.17
CA LEU A 338 -6.55 -17.33 2.40
C LEU A 338 -5.56 -18.12 3.27
N VAL A 339 -4.94 -17.45 4.25
CA VAL A 339 -4.00 -18.04 5.21
C VAL A 339 -4.51 -17.90 6.64
N ALA A 340 -5.75 -18.35 6.86
CA ALA A 340 -6.42 -18.27 8.16
C ALA A 340 -5.52 -18.77 9.31
N GLY A 341 -5.51 -18.04 10.45
CA GLY A 341 -4.67 -18.36 11.60
C GLY A 341 -3.20 -17.88 11.50
N ARG A 342 -2.79 -17.23 10.37
CA ARG A 342 -1.41 -16.74 10.17
C ARG A 342 -1.39 -15.29 9.67
N PRO A 343 -1.74 -14.33 10.54
CA PRO A 343 -1.88 -12.93 10.13
C PRO A 343 -0.56 -12.28 9.67
N GLY A 344 0.59 -12.70 10.20
CA GLY A 344 1.89 -12.22 9.72
C GLY A 344 2.26 -12.74 8.34
N THR A 345 1.90 -14.00 8.03
CA THR A 345 2.05 -14.56 6.68
C THR A 345 1.13 -13.83 5.69
N ALA A 346 -0.11 -13.49 6.09
CA ALA A 346 -1.00 -12.69 5.27
C ALA A 346 -0.40 -11.30 4.96
N ALA A 347 0.25 -10.67 5.93
CA ALA A 347 0.96 -9.41 5.73
C ALA A 347 2.15 -9.55 4.75
N ALA A 348 2.89 -10.67 4.81
CA ALA A 348 3.97 -10.95 3.87
C ALA A 348 3.46 -11.12 2.43
N LEU A 349 2.26 -11.69 2.24
CA LEU A 349 1.64 -11.80 0.91
C LEU A 349 1.37 -10.44 0.27
N LEU A 350 1.04 -9.40 1.06
CA LEU A 350 0.89 -8.03 0.53
C LEU A 350 2.20 -7.48 -0.04
N ALA A 351 3.33 -7.75 0.61
CA ALA A 351 4.64 -7.34 0.10
C ALA A 351 5.02 -8.10 -1.18
N LEU A 352 4.75 -9.41 -1.22
CA LEU A 352 4.96 -10.22 -2.43
C LEU A 352 4.03 -9.77 -3.57
N GLN A 353 2.77 -9.40 -3.26
CA GLN A 353 1.87 -8.80 -4.24
C GLN A 353 2.48 -7.54 -4.86
N LYS A 354 3.06 -6.66 -4.02
CA LYS A 354 3.69 -5.45 -4.53
C LYS A 354 4.83 -5.77 -5.52
N LEU A 355 5.64 -6.78 -5.23
CA LEU A 355 6.68 -7.24 -6.17
C LEU A 355 6.08 -7.68 -7.52
N VAL A 356 4.99 -8.46 -7.50
CA VAL A 356 4.28 -8.87 -8.72
C VAL A 356 3.77 -7.64 -9.47
N VAL A 357 3.18 -6.67 -8.77
CA VAL A 357 2.71 -5.41 -9.35
C VAL A 357 3.85 -4.66 -10.02
N ASP A 358 4.98 -4.48 -9.32
CA ASP A 358 6.12 -3.70 -9.82
C ASP A 358 6.73 -4.34 -11.07
N VAL A 359 6.90 -5.68 -11.09
CA VAL A 359 7.39 -6.43 -12.26
C VAL A 359 6.44 -6.31 -13.44
N LEU A 360 5.13 -6.53 -13.22
CA LEU A 360 4.14 -6.43 -14.29
C LEU A 360 4.01 -5.00 -14.82
N THR A 361 4.09 -4.00 -13.94
CA THR A 361 4.08 -2.58 -14.35
C THR A 361 5.28 -2.26 -15.24
N ALA A 362 6.47 -2.73 -14.90
CA ALA A 362 7.67 -2.54 -15.72
C ALA A 362 7.52 -3.19 -17.11
N VAL A 363 6.99 -4.41 -17.17
CA VAL A 363 6.71 -5.10 -18.44
C VAL A 363 5.66 -4.35 -19.27
N VAL A 364 4.54 -3.95 -18.65
CA VAL A 364 3.47 -3.19 -19.32
C VAL A 364 4.01 -1.88 -19.87
N PHE A 365 4.82 -1.16 -19.08
CA PHE A 365 5.42 0.10 -19.50
C PHE A 365 6.38 -0.10 -20.69
N ALA A 366 7.31 -1.05 -20.59
CA ALA A 366 8.28 -1.34 -21.66
C ALA A 366 7.61 -1.79 -22.95
N VAL A 367 6.62 -2.68 -22.87
CA VAL A 367 5.88 -3.17 -24.04
C VAL A 367 5.01 -2.04 -24.62
N GLY A 368 4.25 -1.34 -23.79
CA GLY A 368 3.32 -0.30 -24.25
C GLY A 368 4.04 0.87 -24.92
N THR A 369 5.16 1.33 -24.38
CA THR A 369 5.96 2.40 -24.98
C THR A 369 6.56 1.98 -26.33
N ALA A 370 6.94 0.72 -26.49
CA ALA A 370 7.46 0.18 -27.74
C ALA A 370 6.39 0.10 -28.85
N PHE A 371 5.10 -0.09 -28.51
CA PHE A 371 4.03 -0.28 -29.48
C PHE A 371 3.21 0.97 -29.80
N GLY A 372 3.16 1.97 -28.97
CA GLY A 372 2.31 3.16 -29.24
C GLY A 372 2.25 4.19 -28.12
N GLY A 373 3.30 4.29 -27.33
CA GLY A 373 3.43 5.33 -26.31
C GLY A 373 2.49 5.15 -25.12
N PHE A 374 2.19 6.25 -24.43
CA PHE A 374 1.46 6.24 -23.15
C PHE A 374 0.03 5.71 -23.24
N GLN A 375 -0.64 5.90 -24.40
CA GLN A 375 -1.98 5.35 -24.63
C GLN A 375 -1.96 3.82 -24.66
N SER A 376 -0.96 3.22 -25.33
CA SER A 376 -0.80 1.76 -25.33
C SER A 376 -0.46 1.21 -23.96
N VAL A 377 0.39 1.90 -23.19
CA VAL A 377 0.69 1.53 -21.79
C VAL A 377 -0.59 1.51 -20.96
N ALA A 378 -1.42 2.54 -21.07
CA ALA A 378 -2.69 2.64 -20.36
C ALA A 378 -3.65 1.49 -20.73
N LEU A 379 -3.82 1.20 -22.03
CA LEU A 379 -4.68 0.12 -22.50
C LEU A 379 -4.18 -1.26 -22.10
N ILE A 380 -2.89 -1.55 -22.26
CA ILE A 380 -2.29 -2.83 -21.84
C ILE A 380 -2.41 -3.01 -20.33
N GLY A 381 -2.12 -1.95 -19.55
CA GLY A 381 -2.27 -1.98 -18.09
C GLY A 381 -3.72 -2.24 -17.66
N ALA A 382 -4.70 -1.63 -18.33
CA ALA A 382 -6.12 -1.87 -18.12
C ALA A 382 -6.50 -3.34 -18.43
N LEU A 383 -6.04 -3.88 -19.57
CA LEU A 383 -6.31 -5.26 -19.97
C LEU A 383 -5.67 -6.28 -19.02
N VAL A 384 -4.44 -6.03 -18.56
CA VAL A 384 -3.76 -6.89 -17.56
C VAL A 384 -4.55 -6.90 -16.25
N ALA A 385 -5.02 -5.73 -15.80
CA ALA A 385 -5.82 -5.63 -14.58
C ALA A 385 -7.16 -6.39 -14.71
N LEU A 386 -7.86 -6.25 -15.83
CA LEU A 386 -9.10 -6.97 -16.10
C LEU A 386 -8.88 -8.48 -16.22
N ALA A 387 -7.80 -8.91 -16.86
CA ALA A 387 -7.44 -10.34 -16.93
C ALA A 387 -7.14 -10.92 -15.54
N GLY A 388 -6.37 -10.19 -14.71
CA GLY A 388 -6.12 -10.58 -13.32
C GLY A 388 -7.40 -10.70 -12.50
N ALA A 389 -8.30 -9.74 -12.63
CA ALA A 389 -9.60 -9.73 -11.96
C ALA A 389 -10.49 -10.90 -12.40
N LEU A 390 -10.57 -11.17 -13.71
CA LEU A 390 -11.33 -12.28 -14.27
C LEU A 390 -10.76 -13.62 -13.79
N CYS A 391 -9.43 -13.80 -13.85
CA CYS A 391 -8.78 -15.02 -13.37
C CYS A 391 -9.02 -15.24 -11.87
N LEU A 392 -8.96 -14.19 -11.06
CA LEU A 392 -9.27 -14.29 -9.63
C LEU A 392 -10.72 -14.71 -9.39
N TYR A 393 -11.66 -14.06 -10.08
CA TYR A 393 -13.10 -14.37 -9.97
C TYR A 393 -13.40 -15.80 -10.37
N LEU A 394 -12.87 -16.27 -11.51
CA LEU A 394 -13.06 -17.62 -11.98
C LEU A 394 -12.39 -18.65 -11.07
N ALA A 395 -11.18 -18.35 -10.58
CA ALA A 395 -10.47 -19.24 -9.66
C ALA A 395 -11.22 -19.48 -8.36
N ASP A 396 -11.93 -18.47 -7.85
CA ASP A 396 -12.74 -18.60 -6.64
C ASP A 396 -14.14 -19.16 -6.91
N HIS A 397 -14.68 -18.97 -8.13
CA HIS A 397 -15.98 -19.50 -8.51
C HIS A 397 -15.91 -20.99 -8.84
N TYR A 398 -14.90 -21.40 -9.60
CA TYR A 398 -14.72 -22.78 -10.05
C TYR A 398 -13.71 -23.58 -9.22
N HIS A 399 -13.25 -23.04 -8.08
CA HIS A 399 -12.29 -23.69 -7.17
C HIS A 399 -10.98 -24.13 -7.87
N TRP A 400 -10.48 -23.30 -8.77
CA TRP A 400 -9.20 -23.60 -9.42
C TRP A 400 -8.09 -23.69 -8.38
N PHE A 401 -7.28 -24.74 -8.46
CA PHE A 401 -6.24 -25.04 -7.50
C PHE A 401 -6.79 -25.08 -6.06
N PRO A 402 -7.65 -26.07 -5.71
CA PRO A 402 -8.20 -26.16 -4.36
C PRO A 402 -7.08 -26.27 -3.32
N ALA A 403 -7.31 -25.75 -2.12
CA ALA A 403 -6.43 -25.97 -1.01
C ALA A 403 -6.34 -27.49 -0.77
N ARG A 404 -5.13 -28.03 -0.66
CA ARG A 404 -4.98 -29.43 -0.23
C ARG A 404 -5.40 -29.48 1.24
N THR A 405 -6.45 -30.23 1.52
CA THR A 405 -6.92 -30.60 2.87
C THR A 405 -5.84 -31.33 3.63
#